data_7aee72b9ca9e1307d3d7de40dc20e94a
#
_entry.id   7aee72b9ca9e1307d3d7de40dc20e94a
#
_cell.length_a   1.000
_cell.length_b   1.000
_cell.length_c   1.000
_cell.angle_alpha   90.00
_cell.angle_beta   90.00
_cell.angle_gamma   90.00
#
_symmetry.space_group_name_H-M   'P 1'
#
loop_
_entity.id
_entity.type
_entity.pdbx_description
1 polymer ?
#
loop_
_entity_poly.entity_id
_entity_poly.type
_entity_poly.pdbx_seq_one_letter_code
_entity_poly.pdbx_strand_id
1 'polypeptide(L)'
;MNHNKLWKILKEMGTPDHLIFLPKNLHARQEARVRIGYGTMAWFKIGKGVHQGCILSPCLLNFYAEYIMKNARLDKAQDGIKIARRNINNLRYADDITLMAESEEELKSLLMKVKEESGKSWLKTQHSEN
;
A
#
# COMPACT_ATOMS: atom_id res chain seq x y z
N MET A 1 0.99 4.15 5.60
CA MET A 1 0.22 2.90 5.82
C MET A 1 0.00 2.69 7.30
N ASN A 2 -1.25 2.58 7.74
CA ASN A 2 -1.59 2.35 9.15
C ASN A 2 -1.52 0.86 9.47
N HIS A 3 -0.83 0.48 10.55
CA HIS A 3 -0.62 -0.92 10.93
C HIS A 3 -1.95 -1.66 11.17
N ASN A 4 -2.91 -1.06 11.85
CA ASN A 4 -4.20 -1.70 12.12
C ASN A 4 -4.97 -2.03 10.84
N LYS A 5 -4.92 -1.15 9.84
CA LYS A 5 -5.50 -1.42 8.53
C LYS A 5 -4.77 -2.52 7.80
N LEU A 6 -3.44 -2.57 7.89
CA LEU A 6 -2.64 -3.61 7.27
C LEU A 6 -3.02 -4.99 7.80
N TRP A 7 -3.18 -5.15 9.12
CA TRP A 7 -3.60 -6.43 9.72
C TRP A 7 -4.99 -6.85 9.29
N LYS A 8 -5.92 -5.91 9.18
CA LYS A 8 -7.26 -6.16 8.66
C LYS A 8 -7.23 -6.61 7.21
N ILE A 9 -6.44 -5.95 6.37
CA ILE A 9 -6.26 -6.31 4.95
C ILE A 9 -5.71 -7.73 4.81
N LEU A 10 -4.68 -8.10 5.56
CA LEU A 10 -4.11 -9.43 5.53
C LEU A 10 -5.15 -10.50 5.91
N LYS A 11 -5.99 -10.21 6.89
CA LYS A 11 -7.09 -11.11 7.30
C LYS A 11 -8.14 -11.25 6.21
N GLU A 12 -8.56 -10.15 5.58
CA GLU A 12 -9.53 -10.14 4.48
C GLU A 12 -8.99 -10.86 3.23
N MET A 13 -7.69 -10.86 3.02
CA MET A 13 -7.03 -11.61 1.94
C MET A 13 -6.80 -13.10 2.25
N GLY A 14 -7.27 -13.58 3.39
CA GLY A 14 -7.23 -14.99 3.76
C GLY A 14 -5.94 -15.44 4.47
N THR A 15 -5.13 -14.52 4.95
CA THR A 15 -3.93 -14.87 5.73
C THR A 15 -4.33 -15.45 7.08
N PRO A 16 -3.81 -16.63 7.47
CA PRO A 16 -4.09 -17.25 8.78
C PRO A 16 -3.67 -16.35 9.95
N ASP A 17 -4.44 -16.36 11.03
CA ASP A 17 -4.23 -15.46 12.18
C ASP A 17 -2.83 -15.62 12.81
N HIS A 18 -2.28 -16.84 12.87
CA HIS A 18 -0.94 -17.09 13.41
C HIS A 18 0.18 -16.45 12.57
N LEU A 19 -0.02 -16.30 11.24
CA LEU A 19 0.94 -15.61 10.36
C LEU A 19 0.80 -14.10 10.44
N ILE A 20 -0.35 -13.58 10.87
CA ILE A 20 -0.54 -12.15 11.13
C ILE A 20 0.04 -11.76 12.49
N PHE A 21 -0.02 -12.65 13.45
CA PHE A 21 0.44 -12.40 14.82
C PHE A 21 1.93 -12.04 14.90
N LEU A 22 2.78 -12.71 14.15
CA LEU A 22 4.22 -12.46 14.12
C LEU A 22 4.57 -11.03 13.66
N PRO A 23 4.21 -10.60 12.45
CA PRO A 23 4.50 -9.23 12.01
C PRO A 23 3.79 -8.18 12.86
N LYS A 24 2.59 -8.47 13.37
CA LYS A 24 1.88 -7.57 14.27
C LYS A 24 2.67 -7.31 15.54
N ASN A 25 3.24 -8.34 16.16
CA ASN A 25 4.08 -8.20 17.35
C ASN A 25 5.40 -7.48 17.06
N LEU A 26 6.02 -7.77 15.93
CA LEU A 26 7.23 -7.06 15.50
C LEU A 26 6.99 -5.56 15.33
N HIS A 27 5.83 -5.17 14.79
CA HIS A 27 5.50 -3.77 14.56
C HIS A 27 4.94 -3.05 15.81
N ALA A 28 4.35 -3.78 16.78
CA ALA A 28 3.72 -3.18 17.96
C ALA A 28 4.71 -2.47 18.90
N ARG A 29 5.97 -2.86 18.86
CA ARG A 29 7.03 -2.35 19.75
C ARG A 29 8.13 -1.61 19.00
N GLN A 30 7.89 -1.21 17.77
CA GLN A 30 8.89 -0.47 17.01
C GLN A 30 9.02 0.96 17.54
N GLU A 31 10.23 1.29 17.94
CA GLU A 31 10.64 2.62 18.35
C GLU A 31 11.84 3.04 17.50
N ALA A 32 11.92 4.31 17.21
CA ALA A 32 13.05 4.88 16.50
C ALA A 32 13.58 6.11 17.23
N ARG A 33 14.83 6.41 17.00
CA ARG A 33 15.45 7.69 17.40
C ARG A 33 16.33 8.22 16.29
N VAL A 34 16.40 9.51 16.18
CA VAL A 34 17.24 10.17 15.20
C VAL A 34 18.54 10.62 15.86
N ARG A 35 19.66 10.34 15.23
CA ARG A 35 20.97 10.83 15.63
C ARG A 35 21.22 12.15 14.90
N ILE A 36 21.41 13.22 15.63
CA ILE A 36 21.68 14.55 15.10
C ILE A 36 23.04 15.01 15.61
N GLY A 37 24.05 15.10 14.72
CA GLY A 37 25.36 15.61 15.06
C GLY A 37 25.94 15.00 16.34
N TYR A 38 26.07 15.79 17.39
CA TYR A 38 26.64 15.37 18.68
C TYR A 38 25.60 14.83 19.68
N GLY A 39 24.33 14.70 19.29
CA GLY A 39 23.26 14.25 20.18
C GLY A 39 22.31 13.24 19.54
N THR A 40 21.50 12.63 20.37
CA THR A 40 20.39 11.75 19.93
C THR A 40 19.08 12.28 20.50
N MET A 41 18.03 12.27 19.67
CA MET A 41 16.68 12.58 20.15
C MET A 41 16.14 11.46 21.05
N ALA A 42 15.07 11.79 21.80
CA ALA A 42 14.34 10.76 22.54
C ALA A 42 13.73 9.70 21.61
N TRP A 43 13.52 8.53 22.17
CA TRP A 43 12.84 7.45 21.46
C TRP A 43 11.38 7.84 21.19
N PHE A 44 10.90 7.52 19.98
CA PHE A 44 9.50 7.70 19.60
C PHE A 44 8.94 6.41 18.99
N LYS A 45 7.64 6.17 19.21
CA LYS A 45 6.95 5.01 18.69
C LYS A 45 6.63 5.16 17.21
N ILE A 46 6.86 4.09 16.45
CA ILE A 46 6.51 4.01 15.04
C ILE A 46 5.13 3.36 14.93
N GLY A 47 4.12 4.14 14.55
CA GLY A 47 2.74 3.66 14.38
C GLY A 47 2.29 3.44 12.93
N LYS A 48 3.12 3.83 11.96
CA LYS A 48 2.79 3.79 10.53
C LYS A 48 3.99 3.36 9.69
N GLY A 49 3.68 2.84 8.50
CA GLY A 49 4.67 2.44 7.53
C GLY A 49 5.29 1.08 7.81
N VAL A 50 6.25 0.69 6.99
CA VAL A 50 7.06 -0.52 7.13
C VAL A 50 8.52 -0.13 7.12
N HIS A 51 9.34 -0.87 7.85
CA HIS A 51 10.76 -0.59 7.95
C HIS A 51 11.47 -0.88 6.63
N GLN A 52 12.16 0.12 6.09
CA GLN A 52 12.99 -0.04 4.90
C GLN A 52 14.13 -1.00 5.19
N GLY A 53 14.36 -1.97 4.29
CA GLY A 53 15.36 -3.02 4.48
C GLY A 53 14.91 -4.23 5.31
N CYS A 54 13.72 -4.22 5.90
CA CYS A 54 13.14 -5.41 6.53
C CYS A 54 12.67 -6.41 5.45
N ILE A 55 12.98 -7.69 5.65
CA ILE A 55 12.64 -8.75 4.69
C ILE A 55 11.13 -8.91 4.47
N LEU A 56 10.31 -8.56 5.45
CA LEU A 56 8.85 -8.63 5.38
C LEU A 56 8.21 -7.42 4.68
N SER A 57 8.92 -6.28 4.61
CA SER A 57 8.35 -5.04 4.11
C SER A 57 7.90 -5.11 2.65
N PRO A 58 8.65 -5.72 1.71
CA PRO A 58 8.20 -5.90 0.33
C PRO A 58 6.94 -6.75 0.22
N CYS A 59 6.84 -7.82 1.01
CA CYS A 59 5.65 -8.67 1.03
C CYS A 59 4.42 -7.91 1.53
N LEU A 60 4.55 -7.17 2.63
CA LEU A 60 3.46 -6.38 3.21
C LEU A 60 3.00 -5.27 2.26
N LEU A 61 3.94 -4.61 1.58
CA LEU A 61 3.63 -3.60 0.58
C LEU A 61 2.90 -4.19 -0.62
N ASN A 62 3.35 -5.35 -1.12
CA ASN A 62 2.71 -6.03 -2.23
C ASN A 62 1.28 -6.48 -1.89
N PHE A 63 1.05 -7.03 -0.71
CA PHE A 63 -0.30 -7.37 -0.24
C PHE A 63 -1.21 -6.14 -0.17
N TYR A 64 -0.69 -5.05 0.32
CA TYR A 64 -1.42 -3.81 0.42
C TYR A 64 -1.79 -3.24 -0.96
N ALA A 65 -0.84 -3.21 -1.89
CA ALA A 65 -1.07 -2.78 -3.26
C ALA A 65 -2.08 -3.68 -3.98
N GLU A 66 -1.98 -4.99 -3.81
CA GLU A 66 -2.92 -5.98 -4.37
C GLU A 66 -4.34 -5.75 -3.86
N TYR A 67 -4.50 -5.51 -2.57
CA TYR A 67 -5.79 -5.20 -1.98
C TYR A 67 -6.43 -3.94 -2.58
N ILE A 68 -5.66 -2.87 -2.74
CA ILE A 68 -6.15 -1.62 -3.35
C ILE A 68 -6.61 -1.88 -4.79
N MET A 69 -5.80 -2.56 -5.59
CA MET A 69 -6.11 -2.84 -6.99
C MET A 69 -7.33 -3.74 -7.16
N LYS A 70 -7.46 -4.76 -6.30
CA LYS A 70 -8.63 -5.63 -6.28
C LYS A 70 -9.91 -4.88 -5.91
N ASN A 71 -9.86 -4.01 -4.93
CA ASN A 71 -11.01 -3.21 -4.51
C ASN A 71 -11.37 -2.13 -5.53
N ALA A 72 -10.39 -1.55 -6.20
CA ALA A 72 -10.62 -0.65 -7.33
C ALA A 72 -11.24 -1.36 -8.55
N ARG A 73 -11.38 -2.70 -8.50
CA ARG A 73 -11.93 -3.56 -9.56
C ARG A 73 -11.21 -3.41 -10.91
N LEU A 74 -9.93 -3.12 -10.89
CA LEU A 74 -9.12 -3.00 -12.10
C LEU A 74 -9.00 -4.33 -12.85
N ASP A 75 -9.04 -5.46 -12.13
CA ASP A 75 -8.98 -6.79 -12.73
C ASP A 75 -10.23 -7.15 -13.57
N LYS A 76 -11.35 -6.49 -13.29
CA LYS A 76 -12.64 -6.69 -14.00
C LYS A 76 -12.93 -5.60 -15.01
N ALA A 77 -12.12 -4.54 -15.07
CA ALA A 77 -12.31 -3.48 -16.04
C ALA A 77 -11.91 -4.00 -17.43
N GLN A 78 -12.78 -3.74 -18.40
CA GLN A 78 -12.43 -3.95 -19.82
C GLN A 78 -11.52 -2.84 -20.34
N ASP A 79 -11.28 -1.84 -19.50
CA ASP A 79 -10.40 -0.71 -19.76
C ASP A 79 -8.93 -1.17 -19.77
N GLY A 80 -8.11 -0.55 -20.58
CA GLY A 80 -6.69 -0.85 -20.69
C GLY A 80 -6.26 -1.20 -22.11
N ILE A 81 -4.99 -1.43 -22.27
CA ILE A 81 -4.38 -1.76 -23.56
C ILE A 81 -4.44 -3.26 -23.81
N LYS A 82 -4.90 -3.68 -24.99
CA LYS A 82 -4.94 -5.09 -25.40
C LYS A 82 -3.58 -5.56 -25.87
N ILE A 83 -2.97 -6.46 -25.10
CA ILE A 83 -1.73 -7.13 -25.48
C ILE A 83 -1.96 -8.64 -25.47
N ALA A 84 -1.73 -9.29 -26.60
CA ALA A 84 -1.87 -10.75 -26.74
C ALA A 84 -3.21 -11.30 -26.20
N ARG A 85 -4.34 -10.65 -26.53
CA ARG A 85 -5.71 -10.99 -26.10
C ARG A 85 -5.98 -10.76 -24.59
N ARG A 86 -5.09 -10.08 -23.87
CA ARG A 86 -5.30 -9.71 -22.46
C ARG A 86 -5.38 -8.20 -22.35
N ASN A 87 -6.32 -7.71 -21.56
CA ASN A 87 -6.37 -6.31 -21.20
C ASN A 87 -5.37 -6.05 -20.08
N ILE A 88 -4.45 -5.14 -20.31
CA ILE A 88 -3.47 -4.70 -19.31
C ILE A 88 -3.77 -3.21 -19.03
N ASN A 89 -4.20 -2.94 -17.84
CA ASN A 89 -4.54 -1.58 -17.38
C ASN A 89 -3.61 -1.05 -16.30
N ASN A 90 -2.78 -1.91 -15.72
CA ASN A 90 -1.77 -1.50 -14.74
C ASN A 90 -0.51 -2.37 -14.82
N LEU A 91 0.62 -1.75 -14.53
CA LEU A 91 1.90 -2.40 -14.28
C LEU A 91 2.40 -1.96 -12.92
N ARG A 92 2.99 -2.89 -12.19
CA ARG A 92 3.51 -2.63 -10.84
C ARG A 92 4.96 -3.10 -10.74
N TYR A 93 5.78 -2.22 -10.17
CA TYR A 93 7.16 -2.53 -9.85
C TYR A 93 7.52 -1.87 -8.51
N ALA A 94 7.76 -2.68 -7.49
CA ALA A 94 7.97 -2.22 -6.12
C ALA A 94 6.83 -1.28 -5.66
N ASP A 95 7.12 -0.03 -5.40
CA ASP A 95 6.19 1.04 -5.01
C ASP A 95 5.63 1.84 -6.20
N ASP A 96 6.18 1.62 -7.39
CA ASP A 96 5.72 2.29 -8.61
C ASP A 96 4.53 1.57 -9.24
N ILE A 97 3.50 2.34 -9.57
CA ILE A 97 2.31 1.87 -10.26
C ILE A 97 2.09 2.72 -11.52
N THR A 98 2.04 2.06 -12.66
CA THR A 98 1.71 2.69 -13.93
C THR A 98 0.33 2.25 -14.38
N LEU A 99 -0.56 3.19 -14.65
CA LEU A 99 -1.88 2.93 -15.23
C LEU A 99 -1.81 3.13 -16.74
N MET A 100 -2.50 2.27 -17.48
CA MET A 100 -2.56 2.30 -18.94
C MET A 100 -4.00 2.21 -19.41
N ALA A 101 -4.33 3.01 -20.42
CA ALA A 101 -5.64 3.02 -21.06
C ALA A 101 -5.52 3.41 -22.54
N GLU A 102 -6.54 3.08 -23.33
CA GLU A 102 -6.60 3.45 -24.75
C GLU A 102 -7.07 4.90 -24.96
N SER A 103 -7.74 5.50 -23.97
CA SER A 103 -8.23 6.88 -24.01
C SER A 103 -7.90 7.65 -22.71
N GLU A 104 -7.91 8.98 -22.83
CA GLU A 104 -7.70 9.86 -21.67
C GLU A 104 -8.82 9.73 -20.63
N GLU A 105 -10.06 9.53 -21.08
CA GLU A 105 -11.22 9.37 -20.21
C GLU A 105 -11.14 8.07 -19.41
N GLU A 106 -10.74 6.96 -20.05
CA GLU A 106 -10.48 5.71 -19.38
C GLU A 106 -9.36 5.85 -18.34
N LEU A 107 -8.28 6.51 -18.70
CA LEU A 107 -7.15 6.73 -17.79
C LEU A 107 -7.58 7.54 -16.56
N LYS A 108 -8.36 8.59 -16.74
CA LYS A 108 -8.95 9.37 -15.65
C LYS A 108 -9.85 8.53 -14.76
N SER A 109 -10.70 7.68 -15.35
CA SER A 109 -11.56 6.76 -14.62
C SER A 109 -10.76 5.78 -13.77
N LEU A 110 -9.74 5.15 -14.34
CA LEU A 110 -8.84 4.23 -13.61
C LEU A 110 -8.13 4.94 -12.46
N LEU A 111 -7.59 6.14 -12.72
CA LEU A 111 -6.92 6.93 -11.71
C LEU A 111 -7.84 7.31 -10.55
N MET A 112 -9.08 7.69 -10.84
CA MET A 112 -10.08 8.03 -9.82
C MET A 112 -10.44 6.82 -8.95
N LYS A 113 -10.61 5.64 -9.54
CA LYS A 113 -10.87 4.39 -8.80
C LYS A 113 -9.72 4.07 -7.84
N VAL A 114 -8.48 4.12 -8.31
CA VAL A 114 -7.29 3.85 -7.48
C VAL A 114 -7.15 4.90 -6.39
N LYS A 115 -7.34 6.17 -6.72
CA LYS A 115 -7.27 7.28 -5.77
C LYS A 115 -8.33 7.18 -4.68
N GLU A 116 -9.55 6.78 -5.01
CA GLU A 116 -10.63 6.58 -4.04
C GLU A 116 -10.29 5.45 -3.07
N GLU A 117 -9.86 4.29 -3.56
CA GLU A 117 -9.49 3.15 -2.73
C GLU A 117 -8.22 3.42 -1.89
N SER A 118 -7.22 4.07 -2.46
CA SER A 118 -6.06 4.50 -1.69
C SER A 118 -6.40 5.60 -0.69
N GLY A 119 -7.35 6.51 -1.02
CA GLY A 119 -7.85 7.52 -0.10
C GLY A 119 -8.58 6.95 1.10
N LYS A 120 -9.35 5.90 0.94
CA LYS A 120 -9.92 5.12 2.06
C LYS A 120 -8.82 4.52 2.95
N SER A 121 -7.63 4.32 2.41
CA SER A 121 -6.51 3.65 3.05
C SER A 121 -5.32 4.56 3.41
N TRP A 122 -5.08 5.64 2.65
CA TRP A 122 -3.85 6.46 2.74
C TRP A 122 -4.07 7.95 2.98
N LEU A 123 -5.10 8.56 2.41
CA LEU A 123 -5.17 10.02 2.21
C LEU A 123 -5.70 10.85 3.38
N LYS A 124 -5.96 10.27 4.55
CA LYS A 124 -6.22 11.10 5.75
C LYS A 124 -4.96 11.73 6.37
N THR A 125 -3.78 11.52 5.79
CA THR A 125 -2.52 11.90 6.46
C THR A 125 -1.74 13.03 5.77
N GLN A 126 -2.13 13.49 4.59
CA GLN A 126 -1.39 14.57 3.90
C GLN A 126 -2.11 15.93 3.88
N HIS A 127 -3.27 16.06 4.52
CA HIS A 127 -4.01 17.34 4.58
C HIS A 127 -4.09 17.94 5.97
N SER A 128 -3.26 17.54 6.91
CA SER A 128 -3.21 18.13 8.25
C SER A 128 -1.86 18.77 8.61
N GLU A 129 -1.06 19.13 7.61
CA GLU A 129 0.10 20.00 7.81
C GLU A 129 0.00 21.19 6.84
N ASN A 130 -0.81 22.15 7.24
CA ASN A 130 -0.69 23.57 6.95
C ASN A 130 -1.21 24.35 8.14
#